data_68a3f794492d5f54929e7f2cdb9ab56f
#
_entry.id   68a3f794492d5f54929e7f2cdb9ab56f
#
_cell.length_a   1.000
_cell.length_b   1.000
_cell.length_c   1.000
_cell.angle_alpha   90.00
_cell.angle_beta   90.00
_cell.angle_gamma   90.00
#
_symmetry.space_group_name_H-M   'P 1'
#
loop_
_entity.id
_entity.type
_entity.pdbx_description
1 polymer ?
#
loop_
_entity_poly.entity_id
_entity_poly.type
_entity_poly.pdbx_seq_one_letter_code
_entity_poly.pdbx_strand_id
1 'polypeptide(L)'
;MNIEKAVIKNFRNIENMELEPSNGINVIYGENGHGKTNIIESFWLFTGCNSFRTRKNIELINKDSKFSELFIQFFSNSREQDAKIIINDKKEAYLNGIKQNSPRKFLGEFQAVVFSPSVLSVIRDGPSEKRKFIDIAISLIKPNYAALLSKYNKTVIQRNSLLKQIGTEKKGEDLLFVFDEELARCGGKIIDYRLKYLNDLRSEAPQIYSEISNGREKMKISYVNSLKEIGKNNVEWSEILYKNLSENHEKDIIRQATSFGPHKDDLEIFLDDMNVRNYGSQGQQRSCALSLKIGEATILKNVSGEQPIALIDDVMSELDENRQKYLMKFFDGWQVFVTCCDPSHRKKIKSDKIFEICDGRIK
;
A
#
# COMPACT_ATOMS: atom_id res chain seq x y z
N MET A 1 9.61 -1.27 -16.41
CA MET A 1 8.93 -2.57 -16.09
C MET A 1 7.64 -2.66 -16.87
N ASN A 2 7.29 -3.84 -17.42
CA ASN A 2 6.02 -4.06 -18.13
C ASN A 2 5.61 -5.54 -18.06
N ILE A 3 4.30 -5.80 -17.93
CA ILE A 3 3.69 -7.12 -18.07
C ILE A 3 3.51 -7.39 -19.55
N GLU A 4 3.97 -8.54 -20.03
CA GLU A 4 3.83 -8.97 -21.42
C GLU A 4 2.66 -9.95 -21.56
N LYS A 5 2.49 -10.83 -20.57
CA LYS A 5 1.42 -11.81 -20.53
C LYS A 5 0.91 -12.00 -19.10
N ALA A 6 -0.38 -12.21 -18.94
CA ALA A 6 -0.98 -12.56 -17.65
C ALA A 6 -2.03 -13.68 -17.84
N VAL A 7 -2.05 -14.64 -16.91
CA VAL A 7 -3.05 -15.70 -16.84
C VAL A 7 -3.65 -15.70 -15.45
N ILE A 8 -4.97 -15.63 -15.38
CA ILE A 8 -5.75 -15.58 -14.15
C ILE A 8 -6.71 -16.74 -14.15
N LYS A 9 -6.59 -17.68 -13.19
CA LYS A 9 -7.47 -18.84 -13.07
C LYS A 9 -8.11 -18.91 -11.71
N ASN A 10 -9.42 -19.10 -11.68
CA ASN A 10 -10.23 -19.29 -10.48
C ASN A 10 -10.04 -18.17 -9.44
N PHE A 11 -9.90 -16.93 -9.88
CA PHE A 11 -9.69 -15.79 -9.02
C PHE A 11 -10.95 -14.94 -8.92
N ARG A 12 -11.54 -14.86 -7.74
CA ARG A 12 -12.80 -14.13 -7.52
C ARG A 12 -13.91 -14.64 -8.47
N ASN A 13 -14.45 -13.78 -9.36
CA ASN A 13 -15.41 -14.16 -10.39
C ASN A 13 -14.77 -14.57 -11.74
N ILE A 14 -13.44 -14.57 -11.82
CA ILE A 14 -12.72 -14.95 -13.05
C ILE A 14 -12.43 -16.44 -13.00
N GLU A 15 -13.00 -17.22 -13.92
CA GLU A 15 -12.72 -18.65 -14.05
C GLU A 15 -11.40 -18.91 -14.77
N ASN A 16 -11.25 -18.31 -15.97
CA ASN A 16 -10.01 -18.37 -16.75
C ASN A 16 -9.93 -17.17 -17.67
N MET A 17 -8.81 -16.46 -17.60
CA MET A 17 -8.56 -15.28 -18.41
C MET A 17 -7.10 -15.20 -18.78
N GLU A 18 -6.81 -14.90 -20.04
CA GLU A 18 -5.48 -14.61 -20.53
C GLU A 18 -5.45 -13.20 -21.12
N LEU A 19 -4.43 -12.42 -20.77
CA LEU A 19 -4.23 -11.05 -21.21
C LEU A 19 -2.82 -10.89 -21.77
N GLU A 20 -2.71 -10.20 -22.90
CA GLU A 20 -1.46 -9.72 -23.48
C GLU A 20 -1.54 -8.19 -23.56
N PRO A 21 -1.08 -7.47 -22.54
CA PRO A 21 -1.18 -6.02 -22.50
C PRO A 21 -0.24 -5.33 -23.51
N SER A 22 -0.54 -4.06 -23.83
CA SER A 22 0.41 -3.16 -24.47
C SER A 22 1.37 -2.55 -23.44
N ASN A 23 2.49 -2.02 -23.87
CA ASN A 23 3.45 -1.33 -22.99
C ASN A 23 2.98 0.05 -22.53
N GLY A 24 1.88 0.56 -23.06
CA GLY A 24 1.30 1.85 -22.71
C GLY A 24 0.01 1.69 -21.92
N ILE A 25 -1.04 2.42 -22.33
CA ILE A 25 -2.30 2.50 -21.61
C ILE A 25 -3.26 1.39 -22.02
N ASN A 26 -3.55 0.49 -21.06
CA ASN A 26 -4.48 -0.62 -21.19
C ASN A 26 -5.79 -0.27 -20.48
N VAL A 27 -6.88 -0.18 -21.20
CA VAL A 27 -8.23 0.07 -20.64
C VAL A 27 -8.95 -1.26 -20.42
N ILE A 28 -9.35 -1.51 -19.19
CA ILE A 28 -10.19 -2.65 -18.80
C ILE A 28 -11.62 -2.10 -18.67
N TYR A 29 -12.44 -2.37 -19.68
CA TYR A 29 -13.79 -1.82 -19.82
C TYR A 29 -14.85 -2.89 -19.57
N GLY A 30 -15.97 -2.50 -18.97
CA GLY A 30 -17.14 -3.38 -18.75
C GLY A 30 -18.06 -2.84 -17.65
N GLU A 31 -19.21 -3.45 -17.45
CA GLU A 31 -20.15 -3.05 -16.41
C GLU A 31 -19.62 -3.33 -14.99
N ASN A 32 -20.27 -2.74 -13.99
CA ASN A 32 -19.90 -2.99 -12.60
C ASN A 32 -20.20 -4.45 -12.21
N GLY A 33 -19.29 -5.04 -11.42
CA GLY A 33 -19.38 -6.44 -11.01
C GLY A 33 -18.74 -7.45 -11.97
N HIS A 34 -18.42 -7.06 -13.21
CA HIS A 34 -17.90 -7.97 -14.24
C HIS A 34 -16.42 -8.39 -14.05
N GLY A 35 -15.72 -7.94 -13.00
CA GLY A 35 -14.39 -8.45 -12.65
C GLY A 35 -13.22 -7.52 -12.96
N LYS A 36 -13.46 -6.28 -13.42
CA LYS A 36 -12.38 -5.31 -13.73
C LYS A 36 -11.40 -5.10 -12.57
N THR A 37 -11.92 -4.77 -11.39
CA THR A 37 -11.13 -4.63 -10.14
C THR A 37 -10.37 -5.91 -9.79
N ASN A 38 -10.93 -7.08 -10.13
CA ASN A 38 -10.28 -8.35 -9.83
C ASN A 38 -9.03 -8.56 -10.69
N ILE A 39 -9.00 -8.07 -11.91
CA ILE A 39 -7.79 -8.05 -12.74
C ILE A 39 -6.72 -7.15 -12.10
N ILE A 40 -7.08 -5.92 -11.71
CA ILE A 40 -6.16 -5.00 -11.00
C ILE A 40 -5.64 -5.63 -9.71
N GLU A 41 -6.52 -6.25 -8.91
CA GLU A 41 -6.16 -6.92 -7.66
C GLU A 41 -5.19 -8.10 -7.91
N SER A 42 -5.38 -8.86 -8.99
CA SER A 42 -4.48 -9.96 -9.34
C SER A 42 -3.05 -9.47 -9.63
N PHE A 43 -2.91 -8.39 -10.39
CA PHE A 43 -1.61 -7.78 -10.67
C PHE A 43 -0.95 -7.21 -9.42
N TRP A 44 -1.73 -6.57 -8.56
CA TRP A 44 -1.23 -6.06 -7.29
C TRP A 44 -0.62 -7.15 -6.40
N LEU A 45 -1.15 -8.35 -6.39
CA LEU A 45 -0.63 -9.44 -5.57
C LEU A 45 0.82 -9.83 -5.90
N PHE A 46 1.27 -9.59 -7.13
CA PHE A 46 2.67 -9.84 -7.53
C PHE A 46 3.67 -8.84 -6.94
N THR A 47 3.22 -7.74 -6.36
CA THR A 47 4.10 -6.88 -5.56
C THR A 47 4.58 -7.53 -4.27
N GLY A 48 4.02 -8.68 -3.88
CA GLY A 48 4.28 -9.34 -2.59
C GLY A 48 3.47 -8.76 -1.43
N CYS A 49 2.68 -7.74 -1.69
CA CYS A 49 1.75 -7.14 -0.72
C CYS A 49 0.45 -7.96 -0.60
N ASN A 50 -0.28 -7.73 0.49
CA ASN A 50 -1.62 -8.30 0.61
C ASN A 50 -2.61 -7.58 -0.32
N SER A 51 -3.75 -8.24 -0.61
CA SER A 51 -4.85 -7.58 -1.29
C SER A 51 -5.23 -6.26 -0.60
N PHE A 52 -5.54 -5.24 -1.40
CA PHE A 52 -6.04 -3.96 -0.88
C PHE A 52 -7.52 -4.02 -0.45
N ARG A 53 -8.24 -5.14 -0.74
CA ARG A 53 -9.66 -5.36 -0.43
C ARG A 53 -9.90 -6.33 0.72
N THR A 54 -9.04 -7.35 0.87
CA THR A 54 -9.23 -8.40 1.88
C THR A 54 -7.92 -8.93 2.44
N ARG A 55 -7.98 -9.47 3.65
CA ARG A 55 -6.87 -10.22 4.27
C ARG A 55 -7.08 -11.75 4.23
N LYS A 56 -8.25 -12.22 3.80
CA LYS A 56 -8.61 -13.64 3.80
C LYS A 56 -8.34 -14.25 2.43
N ASN A 57 -7.50 -15.27 2.36
CA ASN A 57 -7.18 -15.95 1.12
C ASN A 57 -8.40 -16.58 0.44
N ILE A 58 -9.31 -17.14 1.22
CA ILE A 58 -10.51 -17.79 0.70
C ILE A 58 -11.39 -16.82 -0.14
N GLU A 59 -11.39 -15.53 0.20
CA GLU A 59 -12.13 -14.54 -0.54
C GLU A 59 -11.50 -14.18 -1.89
N LEU A 60 -10.27 -14.61 -2.16
CA LEU A 60 -9.57 -14.44 -3.43
C LEU A 60 -9.83 -15.59 -4.41
N ILE A 61 -10.33 -16.72 -3.91
CA ILE A 61 -10.60 -17.93 -4.71
C ILE A 61 -12.02 -17.85 -5.26
N ASN A 62 -12.21 -18.32 -6.49
CA ASN A 62 -13.54 -18.47 -7.05
C ASN A 62 -14.37 -19.46 -6.21
N LYS A 63 -15.65 -19.12 -5.94
CA LYS A 63 -16.55 -19.86 -5.05
C LYS A 63 -16.73 -21.34 -5.43
N ASP A 64 -16.56 -21.67 -6.71
CA ASP A 64 -16.74 -23.00 -7.26
C ASP A 64 -15.39 -23.77 -7.37
N SER A 65 -14.32 -23.22 -6.78
CA SER A 65 -12.97 -23.76 -6.89
C SER A 65 -12.28 -23.89 -5.52
N LYS A 66 -11.31 -24.81 -5.43
CA LYS A 66 -10.52 -25.02 -4.22
C LYS A 66 -9.24 -24.20 -4.17
N PHE A 67 -8.80 -23.67 -5.30
CA PHE A 67 -7.59 -22.88 -5.41
C PHE A 67 -7.73 -21.85 -6.54
N SER A 68 -6.87 -20.85 -6.51
CA SER A 68 -6.68 -19.89 -7.60
C SER A 68 -5.23 -19.92 -8.05
N GLU A 69 -4.99 -19.71 -9.35
CA GLU A 69 -3.66 -19.59 -9.93
C GLU A 69 -3.56 -18.28 -10.69
N LEU A 70 -2.52 -17.52 -10.37
CA LEU A 70 -2.15 -16.29 -11.04
C LEU A 70 -0.76 -16.45 -11.64
N PHE A 71 -0.57 -16.02 -12.89
CA PHE A 71 0.70 -16.06 -13.59
C PHE A 71 0.92 -14.79 -14.38
N ILE A 72 2.15 -14.26 -14.37
CA ILE A 72 2.58 -13.16 -15.23
C ILE A 72 3.94 -13.45 -15.84
N GLN A 73 4.13 -13.03 -17.09
CA GLN A 73 5.43 -12.79 -17.71
C GLN A 73 5.63 -11.29 -17.75
N PHE A 74 6.80 -10.83 -17.33
CA PHE A 74 7.09 -9.40 -17.24
C PHE A 74 8.56 -9.12 -17.54
N PHE A 75 8.82 -7.94 -18.08
CA PHE A 75 10.16 -7.42 -18.32
C PHE A 75 10.54 -6.45 -17.20
N SER A 76 11.67 -6.70 -16.56
CA SER A 76 12.22 -5.85 -15.49
C SER A 76 13.72 -6.06 -15.40
N ASN A 77 14.46 -5.00 -15.05
CA ASN A 77 15.92 -5.04 -14.91
C ASN A 77 16.61 -5.59 -16.18
N SER A 78 16.11 -5.19 -17.36
CA SER A 78 16.62 -5.60 -18.67
C SER A 78 16.56 -7.12 -18.95
N ARG A 79 15.63 -7.82 -18.31
CA ARG A 79 15.43 -9.27 -18.51
C ARG A 79 13.95 -9.65 -18.44
N GLU A 80 13.59 -10.70 -19.16
CA GLU A 80 12.31 -11.38 -19.03
C GLU A 80 12.28 -12.19 -17.73
N GLN A 81 11.16 -12.17 -17.06
CA GLN A 81 10.91 -12.90 -15.82
C GLN A 81 9.50 -13.48 -15.84
N ASP A 82 9.28 -14.53 -15.07
CA ASP A 82 7.94 -15.04 -14.78
C ASP A 82 7.68 -15.09 -13.28
N ALA A 83 6.44 -14.85 -12.90
CA ALA A 83 6.00 -15.02 -11.53
C ALA A 83 4.65 -15.74 -11.49
N LYS A 84 4.50 -16.67 -10.52
CA LYS A 84 3.26 -17.42 -10.29
C LYS A 84 2.89 -17.39 -8.82
N ILE A 85 1.60 -17.21 -8.55
CA ILE A 85 1.00 -17.32 -7.21
C ILE A 85 -0.09 -18.37 -7.27
N ILE A 86 -0.03 -19.36 -6.37
CA ILE A 86 -1.11 -20.31 -6.12
C ILE A 86 -1.72 -19.96 -4.77
N ILE A 87 -3.04 -19.79 -4.73
CA ILE A 87 -3.79 -19.40 -3.54
C ILE A 87 -4.72 -20.54 -3.16
N ASN A 88 -4.51 -21.06 -1.97
CA ASN A 88 -5.39 -22.01 -1.28
C ASN A 88 -5.52 -21.52 0.18
N ASP A 89 -5.43 -22.37 1.17
CA ASP A 89 -5.34 -21.98 2.59
C ASP A 89 -4.13 -21.06 2.83
N LYS A 90 -3.07 -21.26 2.05
CA LYS A 90 -1.85 -20.43 2.06
C LYS A 90 -1.60 -19.90 0.65
N LYS A 91 -0.69 -18.93 0.55
CA LYS A 91 -0.18 -18.46 -0.74
C LYS A 91 1.18 -19.10 -0.99
N GLU A 92 1.31 -19.77 -2.12
CA GLU A 92 2.59 -20.23 -2.65
C GLU A 92 3.02 -19.29 -3.77
N ALA A 93 4.31 -19.00 -3.85
CA ALA A 93 4.90 -18.09 -4.81
C ALA A 93 6.06 -18.75 -5.55
N TYR A 94 6.17 -18.47 -6.84
CA TYR A 94 7.23 -18.95 -7.70
C TYR A 94 7.77 -17.75 -8.52
N LEU A 95 9.08 -17.63 -8.62
CA LEU A 95 9.75 -16.64 -9.45
C LEU A 95 10.73 -17.37 -10.36
N ASN A 96 10.60 -17.19 -11.68
CA ASN A 96 11.39 -17.89 -12.69
C ASN A 96 11.42 -19.41 -12.49
N GLY A 97 10.23 -19.99 -12.23
CA GLY A 97 10.04 -21.41 -11.95
C GLY A 97 10.46 -21.88 -10.54
N ILE A 98 11.17 -21.04 -9.76
CA ILE A 98 11.70 -21.42 -8.45
C ILE A 98 10.71 -21.06 -7.35
N LYS A 99 10.33 -22.05 -6.53
CA LYS A 99 9.44 -21.86 -5.38
C LYS A 99 10.09 -20.94 -4.34
N GLN A 100 9.36 -19.92 -3.93
CA GLN A 100 9.78 -18.97 -2.91
C GLN A 100 9.18 -19.32 -1.54
N ASN A 101 9.88 -18.99 -0.47
CA ASN A 101 9.40 -19.27 0.89
C ASN A 101 8.13 -18.46 1.25
N SER A 102 7.84 -17.38 0.54
CA SER A 102 6.69 -16.51 0.77
C SER A 102 6.48 -15.57 -0.42
N PRO A 103 5.24 -15.14 -0.73
CA PRO A 103 4.98 -14.09 -1.72
C PRO A 103 5.72 -12.76 -1.47
N ARG A 104 6.11 -12.49 -0.23
CA ARG A 104 6.93 -11.31 0.11
C ARG A 104 8.29 -11.27 -0.58
N LYS A 105 8.74 -12.38 -1.16
CA LYS A 105 9.95 -12.43 -1.99
C LYS A 105 9.80 -11.73 -3.34
N PHE A 106 8.57 -11.38 -3.73
CA PHE A 106 8.32 -10.52 -4.88
C PHE A 106 8.57 -9.03 -4.61
N LEU A 107 8.64 -8.63 -3.32
CA LEU A 107 8.97 -7.24 -2.96
C LEU A 107 10.32 -6.85 -3.58
N GLY A 108 10.29 -5.80 -4.40
CA GLY A 108 11.46 -5.32 -5.14
C GLY A 108 11.66 -5.98 -6.52
N GLU A 109 11.06 -7.14 -6.79
CA GLU A 109 11.16 -7.82 -8.09
C GLU A 109 10.07 -7.33 -9.07
N PHE A 110 8.81 -7.29 -8.60
CA PHE A 110 7.69 -6.74 -9.35
C PHE A 110 7.14 -5.51 -8.61
N GLN A 111 7.06 -4.40 -9.31
CA GLN A 111 6.68 -3.12 -8.72
C GLN A 111 5.44 -2.55 -9.41
N ALA A 112 4.45 -2.21 -8.62
CA ALA A 112 3.25 -1.53 -9.08
C ALA A 112 2.78 -0.51 -8.03
N VAL A 113 2.06 0.49 -8.49
CA VAL A 113 1.33 1.45 -7.64
C VAL A 113 -0.15 1.35 -7.94
N VAL A 114 -0.97 1.32 -6.89
CA VAL A 114 -2.42 1.20 -7.04
C VAL A 114 -3.10 2.50 -6.64
N PHE A 115 -4.01 2.95 -7.50
CA PHE A 115 -4.93 4.04 -7.28
C PHE A 115 -6.34 3.43 -7.25
N SER A 116 -7.02 3.54 -6.12
CA SER A 116 -8.40 3.07 -5.95
C SER A 116 -9.15 4.04 -5.04
N PRO A 117 -10.49 4.03 -5.03
CA PRO A 117 -11.27 4.88 -4.13
C PRO A 117 -10.86 4.73 -2.67
N SER A 118 -10.56 3.51 -2.22
CA SER A 118 -10.10 3.24 -0.85
C SER A 118 -8.72 3.86 -0.55
N VAL A 119 -7.85 3.98 -1.54
CA VAL A 119 -6.56 4.65 -1.38
C VAL A 119 -6.71 6.15 -1.35
N LEU A 120 -7.62 6.71 -2.16
CA LEU A 120 -7.91 8.15 -2.14
C LEU A 120 -8.61 8.59 -0.85
N SER A 121 -9.18 7.68 -0.08
CA SER A 121 -9.77 7.99 1.23
C SER A 121 -8.74 8.09 2.37
N VAL A 122 -7.46 7.84 2.13
CA VAL A 122 -6.38 7.82 3.14
C VAL A 122 -6.34 9.10 4.00
N ILE A 123 -6.69 10.25 3.44
CA ILE A 123 -6.73 11.52 4.17
C ILE A 123 -7.89 11.56 5.16
N ARG A 124 -9.06 11.08 4.74
CA ARG A 124 -10.30 11.07 5.53
C ARG A 124 -10.28 9.98 6.59
N ASP A 125 -9.69 8.84 6.26
CA ASP A 125 -9.65 7.68 7.12
C ASP A 125 -8.75 7.90 8.34
N GLY A 126 -8.87 7.00 9.32
CA GLY A 126 -8.13 7.11 10.58
C GLY A 126 -6.63 6.83 10.45
N PRO A 127 -5.89 7.00 11.56
CA PRO A 127 -4.43 6.80 11.61
C PRO A 127 -3.98 5.42 11.12
N SER A 128 -4.81 4.38 11.25
CA SER A 128 -4.51 3.01 10.79
C SER A 128 -4.28 2.93 9.28
N GLU A 129 -5.14 3.60 8.46
CA GLU A 129 -5.01 3.58 7.01
C GLU A 129 -3.83 4.43 6.53
N LYS A 130 -3.54 5.55 7.21
CA LYS A 130 -2.36 6.37 6.93
C LYS A 130 -1.06 5.60 7.23
N ARG A 131 -0.99 4.87 8.37
CA ARG A 131 0.14 3.98 8.65
C ARG A 131 0.29 2.89 7.60
N LYS A 132 -0.81 2.24 7.22
CA LYS A 132 -0.83 1.21 6.18
C LYS A 132 -0.31 1.74 4.84
N PHE A 133 -0.70 2.97 4.45
CA PHE A 133 -0.18 3.63 3.27
C PHE A 133 1.36 3.74 3.30
N ILE A 134 1.92 4.32 4.38
CA ILE A 134 3.38 4.47 4.54
C ILE A 134 4.06 3.10 4.58
N ASP A 135 3.52 2.15 5.35
CA ASP A 135 4.13 0.84 5.55
C ASP A 135 4.17 0.01 4.26
N ILE A 136 3.14 0.12 3.40
CA ILE A 136 3.13 -0.49 2.07
C ILE A 136 4.20 0.16 1.19
N ALA A 137 4.23 1.48 1.11
CA ALA A 137 5.18 2.22 0.29
C ALA A 137 6.64 1.89 0.66
N ILE A 138 6.96 1.88 1.96
CA ILE A 138 8.30 1.50 2.43
C ILE A 138 8.60 0.03 2.13
N SER A 139 7.61 -0.87 2.26
CA SER A 139 7.81 -2.30 1.99
C SER A 139 8.16 -2.57 0.53
N LEU A 140 7.57 -1.83 -0.41
CA LEU A 140 7.89 -1.94 -1.84
C LEU A 140 9.33 -1.52 -2.15
N ILE A 141 9.87 -0.54 -1.41
CA ILE A 141 11.22 0.00 -1.59
C ILE A 141 12.27 -0.82 -0.80
N LYS A 142 11.90 -1.28 0.39
CA LYS A 142 12.79 -1.95 1.36
C LYS A 142 12.18 -3.27 1.83
N PRO A 143 12.42 -4.39 1.13
CA PRO A 143 11.79 -5.69 1.45
C PRO A 143 11.98 -6.13 2.91
N ASN A 144 13.13 -5.84 3.52
CA ASN A 144 13.41 -6.16 4.92
C ASN A 144 12.50 -5.42 5.91
N TYR A 145 11.94 -4.27 5.53
CA TYR A 145 10.99 -3.52 6.36
C TYR A 145 9.70 -4.32 6.59
N ALA A 146 9.19 -5.01 5.58
CA ALA A 146 7.98 -5.83 5.73
C ALA A 146 8.14 -6.96 6.76
N ALA A 147 9.33 -7.57 6.82
CA ALA A 147 9.65 -8.59 7.82
C ALA A 147 9.74 -7.98 9.23
N LEU A 148 10.43 -6.84 9.35
CA LEU A 148 10.56 -6.08 10.60
C LEU A 148 9.19 -5.66 11.15
N LEU A 149 8.33 -5.07 10.30
CA LEU A 149 6.97 -4.65 10.65
C LEU A 149 6.11 -5.84 11.10
N SER A 150 6.22 -6.98 10.42
CA SER A 150 5.50 -8.19 10.79
C SER A 150 5.93 -8.70 12.17
N LYS A 151 7.24 -8.69 12.45
CA LYS A 151 7.79 -9.08 13.75
C LYS A 151 7.29 -8.15 14.84
N TYR A 152 7.42 -6.84 14.64
CA TYR A 152 6.94 -5.82 15.56
C TYR A 152 5.46 -5.99 15.91
N ASN A 153 4.60 -6.11 14.90
CA ASN A 153 3.15 -6.27 15.10
C ASN A 153 2.81 -7.56 15.87
N LYS A 154 3.52 -8.66 15.60
CA LYS A 154 3.36 -9.90 16.36
C LYS A 154 3.74 -9.71 17.83
N THR A 155 4.84 -9.02 18.11
CA THR A 155 5.30 -8.73 19.47
C THR A 155 4.31 -7.82 20.21
N VAL A 156 3.72 -6.80 19.54
CA VAL A 156 2.63 -5.99 20.13
C VAL A 156 1.45 -6.85 20.56
N ILE A 157 1.01 -7.78 19.70
CA ILE A 157 -0.11 -8.69 20.02
C ILE A 157 0.23 -9.57 21.23
N GLN A 158 1.44 -10.13 21.27
CA GLN A 158 1.91 -10.98 22.37
C GLN A 158 2.00 -10.19 23.69
N ARG A 159 2.60 -8.98 23.66
CA ARG A 159 2.67 -8.11 24.82
C ARG A 159 1.27 -7.73 25.33
N ASN A 160 0.35 -7.38 24.42
CA ASN A 160 -1.03 -7.06 24.82
C ASN A 160 -1.77 -8.26 25.42
N SER A 161 -1.47 -9.49 24.98
CA SER A 161 -2.00 -10.70 25.59
C SER A 161 -1.48 -10.89 27.01
N LEU A 162 -0.16 -10.66 27.23
CA LEU A 162 0.44 -10.70 28.56
C LEU A 162 -0.14 -9.60 29.48
N LEU A 163 -0.31 -8.37 28.98
CA LEU A 163 -0.92 -7.27 29.76
C LEU A 163 -2.34 -7.61 30.24
N LYS A 164 -3.15 -8.30 29.41
CA LYS A 164 -4.48 -8.81 29.81
C LYS A 164 -4.37 -9.86 30.91
N GLN A 165 -3.44 -10.81 30.78
CA GLN A 165 -3.21 -11.84 31.78
C GLN A 165 -2.76 -11.23 33.11
N ILE A 166 -1.81 -10.29 33.12
CA ILE A 166 -1.35 -9.59 34.32
C ILE A 166 -2.53 -8.84 34.99
N GLY A 167 -3.35 -8.16 34.19
CA GLY A 167 -4.53 -7.45 34.70
C GLY A 167 -5.53 -8.36 35.43
N THR A 168 -5.63 -9.63 35.04
CA THR A 168 -6.53 -10.61 35.64
C THR A 168 -5.89 -11.43 36.76
N GLU A 169 -4.68 -11.96 36.52
CA GLU A 169 -4.01 -12.94 37.40
C GLU A 169 -2.97 -12.31 38.33
N LYS A 170 -2.61 -11.03 38.11
CA LYS A 170 -1.59 -10.29 38.85
C LYS A 170 -0.21 -11.01 38.91
N LYS A 171 0.16 -11.70 37.81
CA LYS A 171 1.42 -12.47 37.67
C LYS A 171 2.01 -12.24 36.29
N GLY A 172 3.37 -12.31 36.22
CA GLY A 172 4.13 -12.26 34.95
C GLY A 172 4.54 -10.86 34.51
N GLU A 173 4.46 -9.85 35.40
CA GLU A 173 4.93 -8.49 35.10
C GLU A 173 6.43 -8.45 34.78
N ASP A 174 7.20 -9.31 35.41
CA ASP A 174 8.63 -9.54 35.17
C ASP A 174 8.96 -9.98 33.72
N LEU A 175 7.98 -10.46 32.98
CA LEU A 175 8.17 -10.84 31.58
C LEU A 175 8.00 -9.65 30.60
N LEU A 176 7.47 -8.52 31.03
CA LEU A 176 7.24 -7.37 30.16
C LEU A 176 8.51 -6.83 29.54
N PHE A 177 9.64 -6.87 30.29
CA PHE A 177 10.92 -6.33 29.79
C PHE A 177 11.38 -7.02 28.49
N VAL A 178 11.14 -8.33 28.34
CA VAL A 178 11.51 -9.07 27.13
C VAL A 178 10.78 -8.53 25.90
N PHE A 179 9.49 -8.23 26.07
CA PHE A 179 8.69 -7.63 24.98
C PHE A 179 9.08 -6.17 24.73
N ASP A 180 9.41 -5.41 25.78
CA ASP A 180 9.82 -4.01 25.68
C ASP A 180 11.14 -3.87 24.89
N GLU A 181 12.14 -4.72 25.18
CA GLU A 181 13.39 -4.75 24.41
C GLU A 181 13.16 -5.05 22.94
N GLU A 182 12.36 -6.07 22.64
CA GLU A 182 12.09 -6.46 21.25
C GLU A 182 11.25 -5.39 20.51
N LEU A 183 10.24 -4.80 21.19
CA LEU A 183 9.46 -3.69 20.65
C LEU A 183 10.32 -2.45 20.43
N ALA A 184 11.18 -2.11 21.36
CA ALA A 184 12.10 -0.98 21.25
C ALA A 184 13.06 -1.15 20.07
N ARG A 185 13.70 -2.32 19.97
CA ARG A 185 14.63 -2.64 18.90
C ARG A 185 13.99 -2.62 17.50
N CYS A 186 12.80 -3.22 17.36
CA CYS A 186 12.07 -3.24 16.10
C CYS A 186 11.39 -1.89 15.80
N GLY A 187 10.77 -1.30 16.83
CA GLY A 187 10.00 -0.05 16.72
C GLY A 187 10.89 1.14 16.38
N GLY A 188 12.07 1.26 17.02
CA GLY A 188 13.03 2.31 16.68
C GLY A 188 13.43 2.29 15.20
N LYS A 189 13.76 1.11 14.66
CA LYS A 189 14.07 0.95 13.24
C LYS A 189 12.89 1.29 12.32
N ILE A 190 11.64 0.95 12.72
CA ILE A 190 10.45 1.31 11.96
C ILE A 190 10.29 2.83 11.89
N ILE A 191 10.49 3.54 13.02
CA ILE A 191 10.43 5.01 13.06
C ILE A 191 11.49 5.61 12.13
N ASP A 192 12.74 5.12 12.15
CA ASP A 192 13.80 5.56 11.25
C ASP A 192 13.45 5.40 9.78
N TYR A 193 12.92 4.23 9.40
CA TYR A 193 12.48 4.00 8.01
C TYR A 193 11.36 4.96 7.61
N ARG A 194 10.36 5.16 8.48
CA ARG A 194 9.26 6.08 8.22
C ARG A 194 9.72 7.52 8.07
N LEU A 195 10.61 8.00 8.95
CA LEU A 195 11.15 9.35 8.87
C LEU A 195 11.95 9.59 7.60
N LYS A 196 12.78 8.62 7.18
CA LYS A 196 13.52 8.69 5.91
C LYS A 196 12.56 8.78 4.72
N TYR A 197 11.60 7.86 4.64
CA TYR A 197 10.59 7.87 3.57
C TYR A 197 9.78 9.18 3.54
N LEU A 198 9.40 9.69 4.72
CA LEU A 198 8.65 10.93 4.82
C LEU A 198 9.45 12.17 4.42
N ASN A 199 10.78 12.15 4.54
CA ASN A 199 11.62 13.22 3.99
C ASN A 199 11.51 13.27 2.47
N ASP A 200 11.59 12.11 1.80
CA ASP A 200 11.41 12.04 0.35
C ASP A 200 9.98 12.44 -0.05
N LEU A 201 8.96 11.98 0.67
CA LEU A 201 7.57 12.31 0.39
C LEU A 201 7.24 13.79 0.61
N ARG A 202 7.89 14.44 1.58
CA ARG A 202 7.79 15.90 1.81
C ARG A 202 8.42 16.74 0.71
N SER A 203 9.37 16.17 -0.02
CA SER A 203 9.96 16.79 -1.21
C SER A 203 9.02 16.70 -2.41
N GLU A 204 8.42 15.54 -2.63
CA GLU A 204 7.66 15.26 -3.86
C GLU A 204 6.18 15.71 -3.78
N ALA A 205 5.44 15.25 -2.76
CA ALA A 205 3.99 15.42 -2.72
C ALA A 205 3.51 16.90 -2.68
N PRO A 206 4.18 17.83 -1.97
CA PRO A 206 3.77 19.24 -2.00
C PRO A 206 3.94 19.91 -3.37
N GLN A 207 4.95 19.52 -4.14
CA GLN A 207 5.17 20.04 -5.50
C GLN A 207 4.04 19.56 -6.43
N ILE A 208 3.74 18.26 -6.37
CA ILE A 208 2.62 17.65 -7.12
C ILE A 208 1.29 18.30 -6.74
N TYR A 209 1.06 18.57 -5.44
CA TYR A 209 -0.14 19.27 -4.99
C TYR A 209 -0.21 20.69 -5.56
N SER A 210 0.89 21.41 -5.55
CA SER A 210 0.96 22.77 -6.12
C SER A 210 0.60 22.78 -7.61
N GLU A 211 1.06 21.79 -8.38
CA GLU A 211 0.70 21.67 -9.80
C GLU A 211 -0.79 21.34 -9.98
N ILE A 212 -1.36 20.44 -9.17
CA ILE A 212 -2.78 20.08 -9.22
C ILE A 212 -3.68 21.26 -8.80
N SER A 213 -3.26 22.03 -7.80
CA SER A 213 -4.03 23.17 -7.25
C SER A 213 -3.79 24.49 -7.97
N ASN A 214 -2.86 24.55 -8.94
CA ASN A 214 -2.35 25.77 -9.56
C ASN A 214 -1.78 26.76 -8.53
N GLY A 215 -1.04 26.24 -7.54
CA GLY A 215 -0.35 27.04 -6.53
C GLY A 215 -1.24 27.76 -5.51
N ARG A 216 -2.51 27.38 -5.39
CA ARG A 216 -3.47 28.08 -4.50
C ARG A 216 -3.17 27.92 -3.02
N GLU A 217 -2.60 26.79 -2.63
CA GLU A 217 -2.38 26.41 -1.23
C GLU A 217 -1.06 25.64 -1.11
N LYS A 218 -0.41 25.72 0.04
CA LYS A 218 0.84 24.99 0.34
C LYS A 218 0.55 23.73 1.15
N MET A 219 0.86 22.57 0.59
CA MET A 219 0.74 21.30 1.29
C MET A 219 1.91 21.07 2.24
N LYS A 220 1.62 20.63 3.48
CA LYS A 220 2.61 20.24 4.48
C LYS A 220 2.26 18.88 5.04
N ILE A 221 3.28 18.03 5.21
CA ILE A 221 3.16 16.68 5.77
C ILE A 221 3.87 16.64 7.12
N SER A 222 3.14 16.27 8.16
CA SER A 222 3.65 16.15 9.53
C SER A 222 3.54 14.71 10.03
N TYR A 223 4.59 14.21 10.66
CA TYR A 223 4.59 12.91 11.33
C TYR A 223 4.44 13.13 12.83
N VAL A 224 3.37 12.58 13.38
CA VAL A 224 3.07 12.64 14.81
C VAL A 224 3.41 11.29 15.42
N ASN A 225 4.53 11.24 16.14
CA ASN A 225 4.91 10.02 16.84
C ASN A 225 4.35 9.99 18.26
N SER A 226 4.12 8.78 18.77
CA SER A 226 3.58 8.54 20.11
C SER A 226 4.52 8.93 21.24
N LEU A 227 5.82 9.07 20.94
CA LEU A 227 6.87 9.41 21.90
C LEU A 227 6.96 10.92 22.16
N LYS A 228 6.24 11.75 21.37
CA LYS A 228 6.24 13.22 21.45
C LYS A 228 7.61 13.89 21.27
N GLU A 229 8.60 13.15 20.83
CA GLU A 229 9.92 13.65 20.51
C GLU A 229 9.97 14.13 19.06
N ILE A 230 10.03 15.43 18.84
CA ILE A 230 10.05 16.04 17.51
C ILE A 230 11.39 16.79 17.34
N GLY A 231 12.04 16.57 16.18
CA GLY A 231 13.15 17.41 15.73
C GLY A 231 14.52 17.17 16.39
N LYS A 232 14.72 16.12 17.14
CA LYS A 232 16.07 15.77 17.63
C LYS A 232 16.85 15.02 16.56
N ASN A 233 17.96 15.58 16.12
CA ASN A 233 18.93 14.88 15.28
C ASN A 233 19.74 13.88 16.16
N ASN A 234 20.08 12.72 15.60
CA ASN A 234 20.88 11.67 16.27
C ASN A 234 20.24 11.07 17.54
N VAL A 235 18.92 10.89 17.52
CA VAL A 235 18.23 10.22 18.61
C VAL A 235 18.16 8.72 18.33
N GLU A 236 18.54 7.91 19.31
CA GLU A 236 18.28 6.47 19.22
C GLU A 236 16.86 6.16 19.64
N TRP A 237 15.98 6.01 18.63
CA TRP A 237 14.55 5.78 18.86
C TRP A 237 14.25 4.52 19.67
N SER A 238 15.14 3.52 19.62
CA SER A 238 15.07 2.31 20.42
C SER A 238 15.17 2.61 21.91
N GLU A 239 16.11 3.45 22.33
CA GLU A 239 16.29 3.82 23.75
C GLU A 239 15.09 4.60 24.28
N ILE A 240 14.62 5.59 23.50
CA ILE A 240 13.45 6.38 23.88
C ILE A 240 12.22 5.50 23.99
N LEU A 241 11.99 4.60 23.02
CA LEU A 241 10.84 3.71 23.03
C LEU A 241 10.92 2.72 24.21
N TYR A 242 12.09 2.15 24.49
CA TYR A 242 12.29 1.29 25.64
C TYR A 242 11.94 1.99 26.94
N LYS A 243 12.48 3.20 27.16
CA LYS A 243 12.19 4.02 28.32
C LYS A 243 10.68 4.28 28.49
N ASN A 244 10.01 4.71 27.41
CA ASN A 244 8.58 4.96 27.48
C ASN A 244 7.76 3.69 27.76
N LEU A 245 8.15 2.53 27.24
CA LEU A 245 7.47 1.26 27.52
C LEU A 245 7.65 0.84 28.98
N SER A 246 8.88 0.85 29.49
CA SER A 246 9.22 0.43 30.87
C SER A 246 8.61 1.34 31.93
N GLU A 247 8.61 2.66 31.72
CA GLU A 247 8.05 3.63 32.67
C GLU A 247 6.51 3.65 32.69
N ASN A 248 5.83 2.99 31.75
CA ASN A 248 4.37 3.02 31.66
C ASN A 248 3.69 1.65 31.80
N HIS A 249 4.36 0.65 32.43
CA HIS A 249 3.79 -0.67 32.66
C HIS A 249 2.44 -0.62 33.36
N GLU A 250 2.32 0.10 34.48
CA GLU A 250 1.06 0.23 35.22
C GLU A 250 -0.10 0.73 34.37
N LYS A 251 0.14 1.77 33.55
CA LYS A 251 -0.88 2.31 32.63
C LYS A 251 -1.25 1.31 31.53
N ASP A 252 -0.26 0.59 31.00
CA ASP A 252 -0.48 -0.42 29.97
C ASP A 252 -1.25 -1.62 30.51
N ILE A 253 -0.98 -2.05 31.75
CA ILE A 253 -1.72 -3.10 32.46
C ILE A 253 -3.18 -2.71 32.65
N ILE A 254 -3.43 -1.48 33.15
CA ILE A 254 -4.81 -0.96 33.33
C ILE A 254 -5.55 -0.91 31.98
N ARG A 255 -4.88 -0.46 30.92
CA ARG A 255 -5.46 -0.36 29.58
C ARG A 255 -5.49 -1.67 28.81
N GLN A 256 -4.79 -2.68 29.28
CA GLN A 256 -4.57 -3.97 28.61
C GLN A 256 -4.02 -3.80 27.17
N ALA A 257 -3.24 -2.76 26.94
CA ALA A 257 -2.75 -2.39 25.63
C ALA A 257 -1.47 -1.58 25.69
N THR A 258 -0.55 -1.83 24.75
CA THR A 258 0.69 -1.08 24.57
C THR A 258 0.36 0.34 24.11
N SER A 259 0.82 1.35 24.86
CA SER A 259 0.47 2.77 24.64
C SER A 259 1.46 3.50 23.73
N PHE A 260 2.70 3.05 23.60
CA PHE A 260 3.78 3.71 22.87
C PHE A 260 4.32 2.85 21.73
N GLY A 261 4.76 3.50 20.67
CA GLY A 261 5.45 2.89 19.54
C GLY A 261 4.77 3.16 18.18
N PRO A 262 5.42 2.75 17.06
CA PRO A 262 5.00 3.10 15.70
C PRO A 262 3.59 2.64 15.32
N HIS A 263 2.97 1.71 16.06
CA HIS A 263 1.57 1.32 15.88
C HIS A 263 0.55 2.37 16.40
N LYS A 264 1.02 3.40 17.11
CA LYS A 264 0.22 4.54 17.61
C LYS A 264 0.45 5.83 16.83
N ASP A 265 1.47 5.87 15.98
CA ASP A 265 1.83 7.08 15.24
C ASP A 265 0.79 7.47 14.19
N ASP A 266 0.80 8.74 13.79
CA ASP A 266 -0.09 9.27 12.74
C ASP A 266 0.66 10.13 11.73
N LEU A 267 0.03 10.33 10.58
CA LEU A 267 0.42 11.27 9.54
C LEU A 267 -0.65 12.35 9.44
N GLU A 268 -0.25 13.59 9.58
CA GLU A 268 -1.15 14.73 9.41
C GLU A 268 -0.77 15.52 8.17
N ILE A 269 -1.78 15.92 7.42
CA ILE A 269 -1.64 16.71 6.21
C ILE A 269 -2.33 18.05 6.43
N PHE A 270 -1.61 19.12 6.10
CA PHE A 270 -2.08 20.50 6.21
C PHE A 270 -2.05 21.15 4.83
N LEU A 271 -3.01 22.02 4.60
CA LEU A 271 -2.99 23.02 3.53
C LEU A 271 -2.92 24.38 4.19
N ASP A 272 -1.86 25.10 3.91
CA ASP A 272 -1.41 26.23 4.71
C ASP A 272 -1.32 25.78 6.18
N ASP A 273 -2.11 26.29 7.10
CA ASP A 273 -2.13 25.84 8.50
C ASP A 273 -3.39 25.02 8.86
N MET A 274 -4.22 24.71 7.86
CA MET A 274 -5.49 23.98 8.06
C MET A 274 -5.29 22.47 7.95
N ASN A 275 -5.67 21.69 8.98
CA ASN A 275 -5.66 20.23 8.91
C ASN A 275 -6.72 19.73 7.92
N VAL A 276 -6.25 19.10 6.84
CA VAL A 276 -7.09 18.69 5.69
C VAL A 276 -8.13 17.63 6.06
N ARG A 277 -7.84 16.76 7.02
CA ARG A 277 -8.79 15.73 7.46
C ARG A 277 -10.03 16.35 8.09
N ASN A 278 -9.86 17.37 8.91
CA ASN A 278 -10.92 17.96 9.71
C ASN A 278 -11.68 19.07 8.98
N TYR A 279 -10.98 19.84 8.15
CA TYR A 279 -11.50 21.08 7.59
C TYR A 279 -11.40 21.16 6.06
N GLY A 280 -10.65 20.26 5.42
CA GLY A 280 -10.49 20.26 3.98
C GLY A 280 -11.76 19.85 3.23
N SER A 281 -12.06 20.54 2.13
CA SER A 281 -13.13 20.11 1.20
C SER A 281 -12.81 18.74 0.59
N GLN A 282 -13.82 18.05 0.09
CA GLN A 282 -13.63 16.76 -0.60
C GLN A 282 -12.63 16.87 -1.76
N GLY A 283 -12.68 17.99 -2.51
CA GLY A 283 -11.73 18.24 -3.59
C GLY A 283 -10.29 18.39 -3.09
N GLN A 284 -10.06 19.11 -1.98
CA GLN A 284 -8.76 19.25 -1.33
C GLN A 284 -8.26 17.90 -0.80
N GLN A 285 -9.10 17.13 -0.12
CA GLN A 285 -8.76 15.79 0.38
C GLN A 285 -8.34 14.86 -0.76
N ARG A 286 -9.10 14.85 -1.88
CA ARG A 286 -8.76 14.05 -3.07
C ARG A 286 -7.45 14.50 -3.72
N SER A 287 -7.22 15.82 -3.84
CA SER A 287 -5.94 16.34 -4.36
C SER A 287 -4.76 15.95 -3.48
N CYS A 288 -4.89 16.06 -2.16
CA CYS A 288 -3.84 15.64 -1.22
C CYS A 288 -3.57 14.13 -1.34
N ALA A 289 -4.61 13.29 -1.37
CA ALA A 289 -4.45 11.84 -1.51
C ALA A 289 -3.79 11.46 -2.85
N LEU A 290 -4.20 12.12 -3.94
CA LEU A 290 -3.61 11.94 -5.27
C LEU A 290 -2.13 12.34 -5.26
N SER A 291 -1.79 13.49 -4.66
CA SER A 291 -0.40 13.96 -4.55
C SER A 291 0.48 13.01 -3.74
N LEU A 292 -0.03 12.45 -2.63
CA LEU A 292 0.68 11.43 -1.86
C LEU A 292 0.94 10.17 -2.69
N LYS A 293 -0.04 9.72 -3.47
CA LYS A 293 0.09 8.50 -4.29
C LYS A 293 1.00 8.69 -5.50
N ILE A 294 0.96 9.85 -6.13
CA ILE A 294 1.89 10.19 -7.22
C ILE A 294 3.31 10.34 -6.64
N GLY A 295 3.45 10.98 -5.47
CA GLY A 295 4.73 11.05 -4.75
C GLY A 295 5.30 9.66 -4.41
N GLU A 296 4.47 8.72 -3.94
CA GLU A 296 4.85 7.31 -3.75
C GLU A 296 5.38 6.70 -5.06
N ALA A 297 4.67 6.89 -6.18
CA ALA A 297 5.08 6.39 -7.48
C ALA A 297 6.42 6.96 -7.94
N THR A 298 6.63 8.27 -7.73
CA THR A 298 7.89 8.97 -8.04
C THR A 298 9.04 8.43 -7.20
N ILE A 299 8.85 8.27 -5.90
CA ILE A 299 9.89 7.74 -4.99
C ILE A 299 10.23 6.30 -5.39
N LEU A 300 9.21 5.46 -5.65
CA LEU A 300 9.43 4.07 -6.06
C LEU A 300 10.24 4.00 -7.36
N LYS A 301 9.89 4.81 -8.37
CA LYS A 301 10.65 4.95 -9.62
C LYS A 301 12.09 5.37 -9.37
N ASN A 302 12.31 6.40 -8.54
CA ASN A 302 13.65 6.95 -8.29
C ASN A 302 14.55 5.93 -7.57
N VAL A 303 13.99 5.14 -6.64
CA VAL A 303 14.75 4.13 -5.90
C VAL A 303 15.03 2.88 -6.72
N SER A 304 14.06 2.44 -7.55
CA SER A 304 14.22 1.23 -8.36
C SER A 304 14.98 1.46 -9.67
N GLY A 305 14.99 2.70 -10.16
CA GLY A 305 15.52 3.04 -11.50
C GLY A 305 14.59 2.64 -12.66
N GLU A 306 13.41 2.06 -12.38
CA GLU A 306 12.43 1.63 -13.37
C GLU A 306 11.06 2.27 -13.10
N GLN A 307 10.26 2.42 -14.15
CA GLN A 307 8.88 2.84 -14.02
C GLN A 307 8.03 1.69 -13.46
N PRO A 308 7.40 1.81 -12.28
CA PRO A 308 6.44 0.83 -11.78
C PRO A 308 5.22 0.77 -12.68
N ILE A 309 4.47 -0.32 -12.60
CA ILE A 309 3.19 -0.45 -13.30
C ILE A 309 2.13 0.38 -12.57
N ALA A 310 1.37 1.20 -13.29
CA ALA A 310 0.28 1.97 -12.72
C ALA A 310 -1.05 1.21 -12.83
N LEU A 311 -1.67 0.95 -11.68
CA LEU A 311 -2.94 0.24 -11.54
C LEU A 311 -4.00 1.24 -11.08
N ILE A 312 -4.90 1.66 -11.96
CA ILE A 312 -5.93 2.69 -11.73
C ILE A 312 -7.30 2.02 -11.73
N ASP A 313 -7.87 1.83 -10.54
CA ASP A 313 -9.13 1.13 -10.36
C ASP A 313 -10.24 2.08 -9.93
N ASP A 314 -11.17 2.36 -10.86
CA ASP A 314 -12.40 3.17 -10.68
C ASP A 314 -12.17 4.59 -10.10
N VAL A 315 -10.95 5.10 -10.22
CA VAL A 315 -10.58 6.43 -9.69
C VAL A 315 -10.98 7.54 -10.64
N MET A 316 -11.02 7.26 -11.95
CA MET A 316 -11.30 8.28 -12.96
C MET A 316 -12.69 8.90 -12.77
N SER A 317 -13.67 8.15 -12.29
CA SER A 317 -15.02 8.63 -11.99
C SER A 317 -15.08 9.57 -10.77
N GLU A 318 -14.10 9.48 -9.87
CA GLU A 318 -14.03 10.30 -8.67
C GLU A 318 -13.23 11.62 -8.83
N LEU A 319 -12.52 11.76 -9.94
CA LEU A 319 -11.68 12.91 -10.23
C LEU A 319 -12.38 13.84 -11.26
N ASP A 320 -12.24 15.15 -11.06
CA ASP A 320 -12.59 16.12 -12.10
C ASP A 320 -11.63 16.05 -13.30
N GLU A 321 -12.01 16.68 -14.41
CA GLU A 321 -11.25 16.63 -15.66
C GLU A 321 -9.80 17.11 -15.54
N ASN A 322 -9.51 18.07 -14.68
CA ASN A 322 -8.16 18.61 -14.51
C ASN A 322 -7.26 17.59 -13.81
N ARG A 323 -7.77 16.96 -12.74
CA ARG A 323 -7.06 15.88 -12.02
C ARG A 323 -6.89 14.63 -12.88
N GLN A 324 -7.92 14.27 -13.69
CA GLN A 324 -7.82 13.16 -14.65
C GLN A 324 -6.71 13.42 -15.67
N LYS A 325 -6.69 14.61 -16.28
CA LYS A 325 -5.66 15.02 -17.25
C LYS A 325 -4.26 15.01 -16.62
N TYR A 326 -4.15 15.52 -15.40
CA TYR A 326 -2.87 15.53 -14.67
C TYR A 326 -2.36 14.11 -14.42
N LEU A 327 -3.23 13.23 -13.90
CA LEU A 327 -2.88 11.83 -13.63
C LEU A 327 -2.42 11.09 -14.89
N MET A 328 -3.17 11.22 -15.99
CA MET A 328 -2.81 10.57 -17.25
C MET A 328 -1.52 11.12 -17.86
N LYS A 329 -1.30 12.44 -17.75
CA LYS A 329 -0.05 13.07 -18.18
C LYS A 329 1.16 12.60 -17.35
N PHE A 330 0.98 12.43 -16.04
CA PHE A 330 2.04 11.94 -15.16
C PHE A 330 2.51 10.53 -15.56
N PHE A 331 1.58 9.68 -15.97
CA PHE A 331 1.87 8.30 -16.39
C PHE A 331 2.20 8.16 -17.89
N ASP A 332 2.47 9.24 -18.57
CA ASP A 332 2.94 9.16 -19.96
C ASP A 332 4.23 8.34 -20.05
N GLY A 333 4.25 7.36 -20.98
CA GLY A 333 5.36 6.42 -21.13
C GLY A 333 5.43 5.29 -20.08
N TRP A 334 4.45 5.17 -19.16
CA TRP A 334 4.34 4.02 -18.25
C TRP A 334 3.40 2.97 -18.81
N GLN A 335 3.55 1.72 -18.36
CA GLN A 335 2.47 0.75 -18.54
C GLN A 335 1.40 1.00 -17.50
N VAL A 336 0.19 1.28 -17.98
CA VAL A 336 -0.97 1.67 -17.15
C VAL A 336 -2.13 0.70 -17.41
N PHE A 337 -2.78 0.27 -16.35
CA PHE A 337 -4.05 -0.44 -16.41
C PHE A 337 -5.13 0.44 -15.77
N VAL A 338 -6.13 0.82 -16.55
CA VAL A 338 -7.23 1.68 -16.09
C VAL A 338 -8.54 0.94 -16.21
N THR A 339 -9.28 0.78 -15.12
CA THR A 339 -10.64 0.27 -15.18
C THR A 339 -11.61 1.39 -15.51
N CYS A 340 -12.59 1.10 -16.35
CA CYS A 340 -13.61 2.02 -16.78
C CYS A 340 -14.97 1.32 -16.93
N CYS A 341 -16.05 1.92 -16.41
CA CYS A 341 -17.41 1.43 -16.61
C CYS A 341 -18.23 2.33 -17.54
N ASP A 342 -17.85 3.60 -17.72
CA ASP A 342 -18.58 4.58 -18.50
C ASP A 342 -18.01 4.69 -19.94
N PRO A 343 -18.85 4.51 -20.98
CA PRO A 343 -18.43 4.69 -22.37
C PRO A 343 -17.88 6.09 -22.67
N SER A 344 -18.34 7.12 -21.95
CA SER A 344 -17.89 8.50 -22.14
C SER A 344 -16.46 8.70 -21.64
N HIS A 345 -16.13 8.12 -20.51
CA HIS A 345 -14.76 8.13 -19.97
C HIS A 345 -13.81 7.30 -20.83
N ARG A 346 -14.28 6.14 -21.34
CA ARG A 346 -13.49 5.30 -22.28
C ARG A 346 -13.03 6.11 -23.50
N LYS A 347 -13.93 6.91 -24.09
CA LYS A 347 -13.61 7.74 -25.29
C LYS A 347 -12.60 8.84 -25.01
N LYS A 348 -12.51 9.33 -23.77
CA LYS A 348 -11.57 10.37 -23.36
C LYS A 348 -10.15 9.85 -23.08
N ILE A 349 -10.00 8.55 -22.80
CA ILE A 349 -8.69 7.92 -22.53
C ILE A 349 -8.09 7.47 -23.86
N LYS A 350 -6.97 8.07 -24.24
CA LYS A 350 -6.17 7.60 -25.38
C LYS A 350 -5.49 6.30 -24.97
N SER A 351 -6.06 5.17 -25.37
CA SER A 351 -5.58 3.84 -25.00
C SER A 351 -4.86 3.15 -26.15
N ASP A 352 -3.84 2.36 -25.82
CA ASP A 352 -3.13 1.50 -26.78
C ASP A 352 -3.80 0.14 -26.93
N LYS A 353 -4.45 -0.35 -25.86
CA LYS A 353 -5.20 -1.60 -25.87
C LYS A 353 -6.47 -1.50 -25.00
N ILE A 354 -7.52 -2.20 -25.42
CA ILE A 354 -8.79 -2.25 -24.69
C ILE A 354 -9.16 -3.72 -24.48
N PHE A 355 -9.48 -4.06 -23.23
CA PHE A 355 -10.03 -5.35 -22.83
C PHE A 355 -11.48 -5.14 -22.42
N GLU A 356 -12.42 -5.67 -23.20
CA GLU A 356 -13.83 -5.63 -22.83
C GLU A 356 -14.16 -6.85 -21.98
N ILE A 357 -14.62 -6.61 -20.74
CA ILE A 357 -14.86 -7.66 -19.75
C ILE A 357 -16.37 -7.84 -19.53
N CYS A 358 -16.81 -9.08 -19.63
CA CYS A 358 -18.16 -9.51 -19.33
C CYS A 358 -18.12 -10.80 -18.52
N ASP A 359 -18.76 -10.79 -17.33
CA ASP A 359 -18.85 -11.96 -16.44
C ASP A 359 -17.54 -12.71 -16.21
N GLY A 360 -16.47 -11.96 -15.95
CA GLY A 360 -15.14 -12.52 -15.67
C GLY A 360 -14.40 -13.07 -16.89
N ARG A 361 -14.84 -12.75 -18.11
CA ARG A 361 -14.24 -13.17 -19.40
C ARG A 361 -13.97 -11.97 -20.30
N ILE A 362 -13.00 -12.09 -21.18
CA ILE A 362 -12.78 -11.12 -22.28
C ILE A 362 -13.75 -11.47 -23.38
N LYS A 363 -14.44 -10.43 -23.93
CA LYS A 363 -15.29 -10.56 -25.11
C LYS A 363 -14.46 -10.67 -26.39
#